data_77cfff5b83637c492181fad608f1c4c1
#
_entry.id   77cfff5b83637c492181fad608f1c4c1
#
_cell.length_a   1.000
_cell.length_b   1.000
_cell.length_c   1.000
_cell.angle_alpha   90.00
_cell.angle_beta   90.00
_cell.angle_gamma   90.00
#
_symmetry.space_group_name_H-M   'P 1'
#
loop_
_entity.id
_entity.type
_entity.pdbx_description
1 polymer ?
#
loop_
_entity_poly.entity_id
_entity_poly.type
_entity_poly.pdbx_seq_one_letter_code
_entity_poly.pdbx_strand_id
1 'polypeptide(L)'
;MPLRVYTAQLPNPRARIRGYSGPDSFNVTRRGGGSAGSPFAPSDALLDEANKRKRKAYGNEEALRSMWFWYLPRFIEEMRRSYRDNHAAWRALASRTGEVTLCCYCVTAHRCHRRVLAEMLVAMGKKLGIEIIDCGERPPSV
;
A
#
# COMPACT_ATOMS: atom_id res chain seq x y z
N MET A 1 -12.51 19.44 -4.65
CA MET A 1 -11.43 18.81 -5.46
C MET A 1 -11.36 17.33 -5.11
N PRO A 2 -11.39 16.43 -6.09
CA PRO A 2 -11.24 15.01 -5.80
C PRO A 2 -9.83 14.70 -5.29
N LEU A 3 -9.73 13.66 -4.49
CA LEU A 3 -8.44 13.10 -4.10
C LEU A 3 -7.91 12.23 -5.23
N ARG A 4 -6.69 12.49 -5.66
CA ARG A 4 -5.98 11.65 -6.63
C ARG A 4 -5.00 10.77 -5.88
N VAL A 5 -5.19 9.46 -6.01
CA VAL A 5 -4.37 8.47 -5.33
C VAL A 5 -3.40 7.84 -6.32
N TYR A 6 -2.12 7.95 -6.01
CA TYR A 6 -1.06 7.27 -6.73
C TYR A 6 -0.44 6.22 -5.82
N THR A 7 0.32 5.34 -6.41
CA THR A 7 1.16 4.39 -5.67
C THR A 7 2.58 4.50 -6.18
N ALA A 8 3.56 4.16 -5.34
CA ALA A 8 4.96 4.22 -5.75
C ALA A 8 5.84 3.33 -4.87
N GLN A 9 7.02 3.03 -5.40
CA GLN A 9 8.06 2.32 -4.65
C GLN A 9 8.91 3.34 -3.89
N LEU A 10 9.17 3.03 -2.62
CA LEU A 10 10.06 3.87 -1.79
C LEU A 10 11.52 3.75 -2.24
N PRO A 11 12.30 4.82 -2.04
CA PRO A 11 13.74 4.72 -2.26
C PRO A 11 14.37 3.67 -1.35
N ASN A 12 15.31 2.91 -1.90
CA ASN A 12 16.09 1.94 -1.13
C ASN A 12 17.55 1.99 -1.58
N PRO A 13 18.38 2.85 -0.95
CA PRO A 13 19.77 3.01 -1.35
C PRO A 13 20.60 1.73 -1.28
N ARG A 14 20.31 0.85 -0.30
CA ARG A 14 21.03 -0.43 -0.14
C ARG A 14 20.80 -1.34 -1.34
N ALA A 15 19.61 -1.33 -1.92
CA ALA A 15 19.26 -2.09 -3.11
C ALA A 15 19.47 -1.30 -4.40
N ARG A 16 20.01 -0.10 -4.33
CA ARG A 16 20.21 0.83 -5.44
C ARG A 16 18.91 1.14 -6.18
N ILE A 17 17.82 1.27 -5.42
CA ILE A 17 16.51 1.63 -5.96
C ILE A 17 16.31 3.11 -5.70
N ARG A 18 16.06 3.88 -6.79
CA ARG A 18 15.85 5.31 -6.72
C ARG A 18 14.55 5.67 -6.01
N GLY A 19 13.46 5.02 -6.38
CA GLY A 19 12.15 5.22 -5.76
C GLY A 19 11.55 6.58 -5.96
N TYR A 20 10.38 6.76 -5.37
CA TYR A 20 9.63 8.02 -5.39
C TYR A 20 9.79 8.74 -4.05
N SER A 21 10.10 10.03 -4.06
CA SER A 21 10.31 10.84 -2.86
C SER A 21 9.61 12.21 -2.92
N GLY A 22 8.53 12.34 -3.67
CA GLY A 22 7.76 13.57 -3.77
C GLY A 22 7.09 13.99 -2.45
N PRO A 23 6.63 15.25 -2.36
CA PRO A 23 6.08 15.79 -1.12
C PRO A 23 4.73 15.18 -0.70
N ASP A 24 4.03 14.53 -1.62
CA ASP A 24 2.77 13.84 -1.36
C ASP A 24 2.95 12.38 -0.94
N SER A 25 4.17 11.95 -0.64
CA SER A 25 4.48 10.58 -0.22
C SER A 25 3.82 10.24 1.11
N PHE A 26 3.19 9.07 1.16
CA PHE A 26 2.57 8.52 2.36
C PHE A 26 3.06 7.09 2.54
N ASN A 27 3.91 6.88 3.53
CA ASN A 27 4.56 5.58 3.75
C ASN A 27 3.60 4.62 4.45
N VAL A 28 3.23 3.54 3.78
CA VAL A 28 2.30 2.52 4.30
C VAL A 28 3.02 1.23 4.71
N THR A 29 4.32 1.31 5.00
CA THR A 29 5.07 0.15 5.49
C THR A 29 4.92 0.01 7.00
N ARG A 30 4.99 -1.24 7.49
CA ARG A 30 4.90 -1.52 8.93
C ARG A 30 6.03 -0.85 9.71
N ARG A 31 7.24 -0.90 9.18
CA ARG A 31 8.44 -0.44 9.91
C ARG A 31 8.85 1.00 9.59
N GLY A 32 8.35 1.58 8.50
CA GLY A 32 8.72 2.93 8.08
C GLY A 32 7.59 3.94 8.12
N GLY A 33 6.34 3.48 8.25
CA GLY A 33 5.17 4.36 8.16
C GLY A 33 4.84 5.15 9.42
N GLY A 34 5.41 4.78 10.56
CA GLY A 34 5.10 5.40 11.83
C GLY A 34 3.63 5.22 12.22
N SER A 35 3.14 6.07 13.12
CA SER A 35 1.76 6.03 13.56
C SER A 35 0.77 6.39 12.47
N ALA A 36 1.15 7.27 11.54
CA ALA A 36 0.29 7.69 10.43
C ALA A 36 0.07 6.56 9.42
N GLY A 37 1.11 5.80 9.08
CA GLY A 37 1.03 4.71 8.11
C GLY A 37 0.59 3.38 8.69
N SER A 38 0.71 3.19 10.01
CA SER A 38 0.42 1.93 10.68
C SER A 38 -0.97 1.36 10.39
N PRO A 39 -2.05 2.15 10.37
CA PRO A 39 -3.38 1.62 10.04
C PRO A 39 -3.50 0.99 8.66
N PHE A 40 -2.59 1.31 7.75
CA PHE A 40 -2.62 0.89 6.35
C PHE A 40 -1.55 -0.14 6.02
N ALA A 41 -0.80 -0.59 7.02
CA ALA A 41 0.27 -1.56 6.85
C ALA A 41 -0.16 -2.95 7.29
N PRO A 42 0.44 -4.02 6.73
CA PRO A 42 0.19 -5.36 7.25
C PRO A 42 0.70 -5.48 8.69
N SER A 43 0.13 -6.41 9.47
CA SER A 43 0.64 -6.74 10.78
C SER A 43 2.06 -7.29 10.71
N ASP A 44 2.80 -7.22 11.80
CA ASP A 44 4.14 -7.83 11.87
C ASP A 44 4.10 -9.32 11.53
N ALA A 45 3.11 -10.04 12.07
CA ALA A 45 2.98 -11.47 11.80
C ALA A 45 2.74 -11.77 10.32
N LEU A 46 1.84 -11.02 9.68
CA LEU A 46 1.57 -11.22 8.26
C LEU A 46 2.78 -10.84 7.40
N LEU A 47 3.44 -9.74 7.72
CA LEU A 47 4.63 -9.28 7.00
C LEU A 47 5.77 -10.30 7.11
N ASP A 48 6.04 -10.80 8.31
CA ASP A 48 7.13 -11.77 8.53
C ASP A 48 6.88 -13.07 7.76
N GLU A 49 5.65 -13.58 7.79
CA GLU A 49 5.30 -14.80 7.05
C GLU A 49 5.35 -14.56 5.53
N ALA A 50 4.88 -13.40 5.07
CA ALA A 50 4.95 -13.04 3.65
C ALA A 50 6.41 -12.96 3.17
N ASN A 51 7.29 -12.35 3.95
CA ASN A 51 8.70 -12.25 3.61
C ASN A 51 9.38 -13.63 3.58
N LYS A 52 9.04 -14.49 4.52
CA LYS A 52 9.53 -15.88 4.54
C LYS A 52 9.12 -16.64 3.29
N ARG A 53 7.87 -16.51 2.87
CA ARG A 53 7.35 -17.16 1.66
C ARG A 53 7.99 -16.57 0.40
N LYS A 54 8.21 -15.27 0.35
CA LYS A 54 8.89 -14.61 -0.77
C LYS A 54 10.32 -15.15 -0.94
N ARG A 55 11.06 -15.30 0.17
CA ARG A 55 12.42 -15.86 0.11
C ARG A 55 12.43 -17.28 -0.45
N LYS A 56 11.48 -18.12 -0.04
CA LYS A 56 11.35 -19.49 -0.55
C LYS A 56 10.96 -19.53 -2.02
N ALA A 57 10.17 -18.55 -2.47
CA ALA A 57 9.68 -18.48 -3.84
C ALA A 57 10.61 -17.73 -4.77
N TYR A 58 11.75 -17.24 -4.28
CA TYR A 58 12.67 -16.43 -5.07
C TYR A 58 13.06 -17.11 -6.39
N GLY A 59 12.93 -16.37 -7.49
CA GLY A 59 13.22 -16.89 -8.82
C GLY A 59 12.15 -17.79 -9.42
N ASN A 60 11.05 -18.05 -8.71
CA ASN A 60 9.96 -18.90 -9.19
C ASN A 60 8.68 -18.10 -9.29
N GLU A 61 8.28 -17.72 -10.50
CA GLU A 61 7.13 -16.86 -10.75
C GLU A 61 5.81 -17.51 -10.31
N GLU A 62 5.65 -18.80 -10.50
CA GLU A 62 4.45 -19.52 -10.07
C GLU A 62 4.33 -19.54 -8.55
N ALA A 63 5.45 -19.79 -7.85
CA ALA A 63 5.48 -19.77 -6.39
C ALA A 63 5.21 -18.36 -5.84
N LEU A 64 5.70 -17.32 -6.50
CA LEU A 64 5.41 -15.92 -6.13
C LEU A 64 3.93 -15.60 -6.32
N ARG A 65 3.31 -16.08 -7.39
CA ARG A 65 1.87 -15.92 -7.62
C ARG A 65 1.07 -16.63 -6.54
N SER A 66 1.43 -17.85 -6.18
CA SER A 66 0.78 -18.60 -5.12
C SER A 66 0.90 -17.89 -3.77
N MET A 67 2.07 -17.33 -3.48
CA MET A 67 2.29 -16.54 -2.27
C MET A 67 1.35 -15.33 -2.26
N TRP A 68 1.20 -14.64 -3.38
CA TRP A 68 0.31 -13.49 -3.48
C TRP A 68 -1.15 -13.88 -3.22
N PHE A 69 -1.63 -14.99 -3.78
CA PHE A 69 -2.98 -15.49 -3.54
C PHE A 69 -3.19 -15.90 -2.09
N TRP A 70 -2.14 -16.35 -1.41
CA TRP A 70 -2.19 -16.62 0.03
C TRP A 70 -2.25 -15.31 0.84
N TYR A 71 -1.47 -14.30 0.44
CA TYR A 71 -1.33 -13.04 1.15
C TYR A 71 -2.56 -12.15 1.02
N LEU A 72 -3.08 -12.00 -0.18
CA LEU A 72 -4.11 -11.01 -0.52
C LEU A 72 -5.36 -11.07 0.37
N PRO A 73 -6.02 -12.23 0.56
CA PRO A 73 -7.21 -12.27 1.41
C PRO A 73 -6.90 -11.95 2.87
N ARG A 74 -5.71 -12.28 3.34
CA ARG A 74 -5.27 -11.99 4.70
C ARG A 74 -5.05 -10.50 4.90
N PHE A 75 -4.42 -9.86 3.95
CA PHE A 75 -4.23 -8.41 3.98
C PHE A 75 -5.55 -7.67 3.92
N ILE A 76 -6.46 -8.09 3.04
CA ILE A 76 -7.79 -7.48 2.93
C ILE A 76 -8.54 -7.60 4.26
N GLU A 77 -8.50 -8.75 4.91
CA GLU A 77 -9.14 -8.94 6.21
C GLU A 77 -8.54 -8.04 7.28
N GLU A 78 -7.21 -7.90 7.31
CA GLU A 78 -6.54 -6.96 8.23
C GLU A 78 -6.96 -5.52 7.95
N MET A 79 -7.11 -5.14 6.69
CA MET A 79 -7.52 -3.77 6.33
C MET A 79 -8.99 -3.52 6.66
N ARG A 80 -9.87 -4.50 6.52
CA ARG A 80 -11.26 -4.39 6.97
C ARG A 80 -11.34 -4.18 8.48
N ARG A 81 -10.53 -4.91 9.22
CA ARG A 81 -10.43 -4.74 10.67
C ARG A 81 -9.88 -3.36 11.04
N SER A 82 -8.82 -2.93 10.34
CA SER A 82 -8.25 -1.60 10.51
C SER A 82 -9.29 -0.50 10.25
N TYR A 83 -10.08 -0.66 9.20
CA TYR A 83 -11.15 0.30 8.88
C TYR A 83 -12.15 0.44 10.04
N ARG A 84 -12.51 -0.65 10.68
CA ARG A 84 -13.40 -0.61 11.85
C ARG A 84 -12.73 0.03 13.06
N ASP A 85 -11.49 -0.36 13.33
CA ASP A 85 -10.77 0.03 14.55
C ASP A 85 -10.08 1.39 14.46
N ASN A 86 -9.73 1.81 13.24
CA ASN A 86 -9.02 3.06 12.95
C ASN A 86 -9.82 3.93 11.98
N HIS A 87 -11.13 3.96 12.12
CA HIS A 87 -12.02 4.62 11.18
C HIS A 87 -11.66 6.09 10.94
N ALA A 88 -11.25 6.81 11.99
CA ALA A 88 -10.86 8.21 11.87
C ALA A 88 -9.64 8.39 10.96
N ALA A 89 -8.65 7.50 11.05
CA ALA A 89 -7.47 7.55 10.18
C ALA A 89 -7.84 7.32 8.71
N TRP A 90 -8.72 6.36 8.43
CA TRP A 90 -9.19 6.08 7.08
C TRP A 90 -9.99 7.27 6.52
N ARG A 91 -10.88 7.85 7.32
CA ARG A 91 -11.63 9.03 6.88
C ARG A 91 -10.73 10.23 6.64
N ALA A 92 -9.73 10.44 7.49
CA ALA A 92 -8.79 11.53 7.33
C ALA A 92 -8.00 11.39 6.02
N LEU A 93 -7.56 10.18 5.68
CA LEU A 93 -6.86 9.93 4.43
C LEU A 93 -7.80 10.15 3.22
N ALA A 94 -8.99 9.59 3.26
CA ALA A 94 -9.98 9.70 2.18
C ALA A 94 -10.46 11.13 1.95
N SER A 95 -10.44 11.96 2.99
CA SER A 95 -10.92 13.34 2.94
C SER A 95 -9.85 14.35 2.52
N ARG A 96 -8.63 13.91 2.23
CA ARG A 96 -7.60 14.79 1.71
C ARG A 96 -8.01 15.36 0.35
N THR A 97 -7.50 16.54 0.04
CA THR A 97 -7.66 17.15 -1.27
C THR A 97 -6.33 17.16 -1.99
N GLY A 98 -6.36 17.12 -3.33
CA GLY A 98 -5.16 17.11 -4.14
C GLY A 98 -4.64 15.70 -4.38
N GLU A 99 -3.40 15.45 -4.04
CA GLU A 99 -2.72 14.19 -4.36
C GLU A 99 -2.16 13.51 -3.12
N VAL A 100 -2.20 12.19 -3.11
CA VAL A 100 -1.46 11.35 -2.16
C VAL A 100 -0.82 10.19 -2.92
N THR A 101 0.41 9.84 -2.57
CA THR A 101 1.11 8.70 -3.14
C THR A 101 1.39 7.69 -2.05
N LEU A 102 0.72 6.54 -2.12
CA LEU A 102 0.92 5.45 -1.18
C LEU A 102 2.21 4.71 -1.53
N CYS A 103 3.14 4.66 -0.60
CA CYS A 103 4.50 4.17 -0.87
C CYS A 103 4.87 2.97 -0.03
N CYS A 104 5.50 1.98 -0.64
CA CYS A 104 6.10 0.85 0.05
C CYS A 104 7.34 0.35 -0.70
N TYR A 105 8.05 -0.63 -0.12
CA TYR A 105 9.31 -1.12 -0.68
C TYR A 105 9.15 -2.19 -1.76
N CYS A 106 7.96 -2.73 -1.98
CA CYS A 106 7.76 -3.79 -2.99
C CYS A 106 8.16 -3.31 -4.38
N VAL A 107 8.94 -4.14 -5.09
CA VAL A 107 9.37 -3.85 -6.46
C VAL A 107 8.21 -3.96 -7.44
N THR A 108 7.38 -4.98 -7.27
CA THR A 108 6.28 -5.31 -8.18
C THR A 108 4.98 -4.71 -7.69
N ALA A 109 4.49 -3.68 -8.38
CA ALA A 109 3.29 -2.96 -7.98
C ALA A 109 2.04 -3.86 -7.94
N HIS A 110 1.85 -4.71 -8.95
CA HIS A 110 0.65 -5.55 -9.04
C HIS A 110 0.57 -6.66 -7.98
N ARG A 111 1.65 -6.88 -7.24
CA ARG A 111 1.69 -7.81 -6.09
C ARG A 111 2.12 -7.07 -4.83
N CYS A 112 1.54 -5.91 -4.62
CA CYS A 112 1.89 -5.09 -3.46
C CYS A 112 0.65 -4.52 -2.83
N HIS A 113 0.66 -4.46 -1.50
CA HIS A 113 -0.47 -3.93 -0.74
C HIS A 113 -0.79 -2.48 -1.09
N ARG A 114 0.16 -1.68 -1.59
CA ARG A 114 -0.14 -0.30 -1.99
C ARG A 114 -1.21 -0.21 -3.07
N ARG A 115 -1.22 -1.15 -4.02
CA ARG A 115 -2.26 -1.18 -5.06
C ARG A 115 -3.61 -1.60 -4.48
N VAL A 116 -3.62 -2.56 -3.59
CA VAL A 116 -4.83 -2.98 -2.89
C VAL A 116 -5.44 -1.82 -2.10
N LEU A 117 -4.60 -1.06 -1.40
CA LEU A 117 -5.03 0.12 -0.65
C LEU A 117 -5.64 1.18 -1.55
N ALA A 118 -5.05 1.45 -2.70
CA ALA A 118 -5.60 2.43 -3.65
C ALA A 118 -7.00 2.02 -4.09
N GLU A 119 -7.21 0.75 -4.41
CA GLU A 119 -8.53 0.23 -4.78
C GLU A 119 -9.52 0.32 -3.62
N MET A 120 -9.09 0.03 -2.40
CA MET A 120 -9.94 0.12 -1.21
C MET A 120 -10.37 1.56 -0.94
N LEU A 121 -9.47 2.54 -1.12
CA LEU A 121 -9.80 3.95 -0.96
C LEU A 121 -10.83 4.41 -2.00
N VAL A 122 -10.71 3.98 -3.24
CA VAL A 122 -11.71 4.29 -4.28
C VAL A 122 -13.07 3.72 -3.90
N ALA A 123 -13.12 2.46 -3.46
CA ALA A 123 -14.36 1.82 -3.02
C ALA A 123 -14.98 2.52 -1.81
N MET A 124 -14.15 2.95 -0.86
CA MET A 124 -14.58 3.71 0.31
C MET A 124 -15.18 5.05 -0.12
N GLY A 125 -14.53 5.74 -1.05
CA GLY A 125 -15.02 7.02 -1.58
C GLY A 125 -16.43 6.88 -2.16
N LYS A 126 -16.70 5.82 -2.90
CA LYS A 126 -18.04 5.56 -3.46
C LYS A 126 -19.08 5.42 -2.36
N LYS A 127 -18.77 4.73 -1.27
CA LYS A 127 -19.68 4.58 -0.13
C LYS A 127 -19.95 5.88 0.59
N LEU A 128 -18.95 6.76 0.68
CA LEU A 128 -19.05 8.03 1.41
C LEU A 128 -19.51 9.19 0.53
N GLY A 129 -19.72 8.97 -0.77
CA GLY A 129 -20.06 10.04 -1.70
C GLY A 129 -18.90 10.99 -1.96
N ILE A 130 -17.67 10.53 -1.79
CA ILE A 130 -16.44 11.29 -2.03
C ILE A 130 -15.79 10.77 -3.30
N GLU A 131 -15.41 11.67 -4.21
CA GLU A 131 -14.71 11.28 -5.42
C GLU A 131 -13.24 11.03 -5.12
N ILE A 132 -12.78 9.79 -5.30
CA ILE A 132 -11.39 9.39 -5.18
C ILE A 132 -10.98 8.73 -6.48
N ILE A 133 -9.91 9.22 -7.10
CA ILE A 133 -9.45 8.76 -8.42
C ILE A 133 -8.15 7.99 -8.24
N ASP A 134 -8.12 6.73 -8.70
CA ASP A 134 -6.89 5.95 -8.77
C ASP A 134 -6.11 6.35 -10.03
N CYS A 135 -4.98 7.00 -9.82
CA CYS A 135 -4.12 7.49 -10.91
C CYS A 135 -2.95 6.56 -11.24
N GLY A 136 -2.86 5.42 -10.58
CA GLY A 136 -1.87 4.41 -10.89
C GLY A 136 -0.51 4.60 -10.24
N GLU A 137 0.47 3.91 -10.78
CA GLU A 137 1.83 3.88 -10.24
C GLU A 137 2.65 5.07 -10.73
N ARG A 138 3.32 5.76 -9.81
CA ARG A 138 4.27 6.82 -10.18
C ARG A 138 5.63 6.24 -10.49
N PRO A 139 6.35 6.81 -11.47
CA PRO A 139 7.74 6.44 -11.72
C PRO A 139 8.65 6.96 -10.60
N PRO A 140 9.91 6.46 -10.53
CA PRO A 140 10.89 7.01 -9.60
C PRO A 140 11.09 8.51 -9.80
N SER A 141 11.40 9.20 -8.71
CA SER A 141 11.79 10.62 -8.78
C SER A 141 13.13 10.77 -9.50
N VAL A 142 13.27 11.87 -10.20
CA VAL A 142 14.49 12.18 -10.96
C VAL A 142 15.56 12.76 -10.06
#